data_8d0b0eafcae4d0efddfc71dad05cc9c1
#
_entry.id   8d0b0eafcae4d0efddfc71dad05cc9c1
#
_cell.length_a   1.000
_cell.length_b   1.000
_cell.length_c   1.000
_cell.angle_alpha   90.00
_cell.angle_beta   90.00
_cell.angle_gamma   90.00
#
_symmetry.space_group_name_H-M   'P 1'
#
loop_
_entity.id
_entity.type
_entity.pdbx_description
1 polymer ?
#
loop_
_entity_poly.entity_id
_entity_poly.type
_entity_poly.pdbx_seq_one_letter_code
_entity_poly.pdbx_strand_id
1 'polypeptide(L)'
;MDHIQSELAQSIAVSAHKGQVDKAGKPYIMHPAHVAASVQGDAAKAVAWLHDVVEDTPLTFADLRERGVTPEVIEALKLLTHDESVPYLEYVRSLKPNPLARAVKLADLRHNSDLSRLPRITEKDQRRAEKYAKAIAVLEGEGPEGWIDGRGLKVRIDGRVSDTSPHNAISIGQFR
;
A
#
# COMPACT_ATOMS: atom_id res chain seq x y z
N MET A 1 -4.82 -19.28 -26.24
CA MET A 1 -4.75 -17.80 -26.11
C MET A 1 -4.57 -17.53 -24.63
N ASP A 2 -3.38 -17.11 -24.23
CA ASP A 2 -3.17 -16.69 -22.85
C ASP A 2 -3.98 -15.41 -22.65
N HIS A 3 -5.09 -15.52 -21.92
CA HIS A 3 -5.85 -14.35 -21.53
C HIS A 3 -4.96 -13.50 -20.65
N ILE A 4 -4.78 -12.24 -21.03
CA ILE A 4 -4.05 -11.27 -20.24
C ILE A 4 -4.78 -11.14 -18.92
N GLN A 5 -4.16 -11.50 -17.81
CA GLN A 5 -4.79 -11.54 -16.49
C GLN A 5 -5.28 -10.16 -16.06
N SER A 6 -4.59 -9.10 -16.44
CA SER A 6 -4.99 -7.73 -16.15
C SER A 6 -6.30 -7.32 -16.85
N GLU A 7 -6.56 -7.80 -18.09
CA GLU A 7 -7.82 -7.51 -18.80
C GLU A 7 -9.00 -8.24 -18.14
N LEU A 8 -8.81 -9.51 -17.79
CA LEU A 8 -9.80 -10.29 -17.05
C LEU A 8 -10.12 -9.61 -15.70
N ALA A 9 -9.10 -9.26 -14.95
CA ALA A 9 -9.21 -8.61 -13.65
C ALA A 9 -9.92 -7.25 -13.74
N GLN A 10 -9.61 -6.45 -14.76
CA GLN A 10 -10.29 -5.20 -15.04
C GLN A 10 -11.78 -5.41 -15.26
N SER A 11 -12.16 -6.37 -16.11
CA SER A 11 -13.56 -6.70 -16.40
C SER A 11 -14.33 -7.10 -15.13
N ILE A 12 -13.71 -7.93 -14.28
CA ILE A 12 -14.28 -8.34 -12.99
C ILE A 12 -14.45 -7.13 -12.07
N ALA A 13 -13.42 -6.30 -11.91
CA ALA A 13 -13.44 -5.15 -11.01
C ALA A 13 -14.48 -4.11 -11.45
N VAL A 14 -14.57 -3.79 -12.74
CA VAL A 14 -15.57 -2.86 -13.30
C VAL A 14 -16.99 -3.34 -13.00
N SER A 15 -17.25 -4.64 -13.15
CA SER A 15 -18.54 -5.23 -12.84
C SER A 15 -18.83 -5.23 -11.33
N ALA A 16 -17.86 -5.61 -10.51
CA ALA A 16 -17.98 -5.77 -9.06
C ALA A 16 -18.21 -4.43 -8.33
N HIS A 17 -17.48 -3.38 -8.74
CA HIS A 17 -17.59 -2.04 -8.15
C HIS A 17 -18.63 -1.14 -8.81
N LYS A 18 -19.48 -1.70 -9.67
CA LYS A 18 -20.52 -0.91 -10.36
C LYS A 18 -21.42 -0.19 -9.37
N GLY A 19 -21.53 1.12 -9.51
CA GLY A 19 -22.38 1.97 -8.65
C GLY A 19 -21.75 2.39 -7.33
N GLN A 20 -20.57 1.88 -6.98
CA GLN A 20 -19.83 2.34 -5.79
C GLN A 20 -19.16 3.70 -6.09
N VAL A 21 -19.11 4.55 -5.06
CA VAL A 21 -18.45 5.86 -5.11
C VAL A 21 -17.44 6.00 -3.97
N ASP A 22 -16.41 6.79 -4.20
CA ASP A 22 -15.41 7.15 -3.19
C ASP A 22 -15.92 8.28 -2.28
N LYS A 23 -15.07 8.70 -1.31
CA LYS A 23 -15.39 9.79 -0.38
C LYS A 23 -15.58 11.16 -1.05
N ALA A 24 -15.08 11.32 -2.26
CA ALA A 24 -15.26 12.52 -3.08
C ALA A 24 -16.48 12.42 -4.01
N GLY A 25 -17.24 11.32 -3.95
CA GLY A 25 -18.42 11.07 -4.79
C GLY A 25 -18.08 10.63 -6.22
N LYS A 26 -16.82 10.29 -6.49
CA LYS A 26 -16.38 9.78 -7.80
C LYS A 26 -16.58 8.26 -7.89
N PRO A 27 -16.75 7.68 -9.09
CA PRO A 27 -16.83 6.23 -9.26
C PRO A 27 -15.63 5.52 -8.63
N TYR A 28 -15.89 4.56 -7.72
CA TYR A 28 -14.85 3.86 -6.97
C TYR A 28 -13.82 3.16 -7.86
N ILE A 29 -14.25 2.65 -9.01
CA ILE A 29 -13.38 1.99 -9.98
C ILE A 29 -12.16 2.82 -10.41
N MET A 30 -12.20 4.13 -10.26
CA MET A 30 -11.07 5.00 -10.57
C MET A 30 -9.88 4.75 -9.64
N HIS A 31 -10.11 4.26 -8.40
CA HIS A 31 -9.05 3.90 -7.47
C HIS A 31 -8.27 2.67 -7.94
N PRO A 32 -8.86 1.47 -8.12
CA PRO A 32 -8.13 0.33 -8.66
C PRO A 32 -7.53 0.59 -10.05
N ALA A 33 -8.17 1.41 -10.90
CA ALA A 33 -7.60 1.81 -12.18
C ALA A 33 -6.28 2.59 -12.00
N HIS A 34 -6.24 3.53 -11.06
CA HIS A 34 -5.03 4.29 -10.74
C HIS A 34 -3.93 3.39 -10.18
N VAL A 35 -4.27 2.48 -9.27
CA VAL A 35 -3.32 1.52 -8.69
C VAL A 35 -2.74 0.62 -9.78
N ALA A 36 -3.58 0.10 -10.69
CA ALA A 36 -3.16 -0.73 -11.81
C ALA A 36 -2.24 0.02 -12.80
N ALA A 37 -2.48 1.31 -13.03
CA ALA A 37 -1.61 2.15 -13.85
C ALA A 37 -0.25 2.43 -13.20
N SER A 38 -0.15 2.31 -11.87
CA SER A 38 1.05 2.60 -11.08
C SER A 38 1.98 1.41 -10.88
N VAL A 39 1.60 0.21 -11.34
CA VAL A 39 2.41 -1.02 -11.22
C VAL A 39 2.80 -1.59 -12.58
N GLN A 40 3.84 -2.43 -12.61
CA GLN A 40 4.36 -3.03 -13.83
C GLN A 40 4.09 -4.55 -13.86
N GLY A 41 3.85 -5.07 -15.06
CA GLY A 41 3.60 -6.49 -15.29
C GLY A 41 2.12 -6.89 -15.21
N ASP A 42 1.75 -7.90 -15.97
CA ASP A 42 0.35 -8.33 -16.12
C ASP A 42 -0.25 -8.83 -14.79
N ALA A 43 0.46 -9.70 -14.08
CA ALA A 43 0.02 -10.22 -12.79
C ALA A 43 -0.14 -9.12 -11.74
N ALA A 44 0.79 -8.15 -11.65
CA ALA A 44 0.69 -7.03 -10.72
C ALA A 44 -0.51 -6.12 -11.03
N LYS A 45 -0.77 -5.85 -12.31
CA LYS A 45 -1.97 -5.11 -12.74
C LYS A 45 -3.25 -5.85 -12.40
N ALA A 46 -3.27 -7.18 -12.59
CA ALA A 46 -4.42 -8.00 -12.21
C ALA A 46 -4.69 -7.93 -10.70
N VAL A 47 -3.65 -8.07 -9.86
CA VAL A 47 -3.78 -7.89 -8.40
C VAL A 47 -4.28 -6.49 -8.08
N ALA A 48 -3.77 -5.45 -8.74
CA ALA A 48 -4.17 -4.06 -8.51
C ALA A 48 -5.65 -3.81 -8.85
N TRP A 49 -6.17 -4.38 -9.94
CA TRP A 49 -7.59 -4.30 -10.27
C TRP A 49 -8.49 -4.96 -9.23
N LEU A 50 -8.03 -6.07 -8.62
CA LEU A 50 -8.85 -6.93 -7.76
C LEU A 50 -8.62 -6.72 -6.26
N HIS A 51 -7.69 -5.88 -5.84
CA HIS A 51 -7.23 -5.82 -4.44
C HIS A 51 -8.32 -5.52 -3.41
N ASP A 52 -9.34 -4.77 -3.80
CA ASP A 52 -10.49 -4.44 -2.93
C ASP A 52 -11.75 -5.25 -3.25
N VAL A 53 -11.75 -6.08 -4.32
CA VAL A 53 -12.96 -6.77 -4.77
C VAL A 53 -13.51 -7.71 -3.70
N VAL A 54 -12.67 -8.50 -3.03
CA VAL A 54 -13.12 -9.46 -2.02
C VAL A 54 -13.55 -8.77 -0.71
N GLU A 55 -12.93 -7.64 -0.36
CA GLU A 55 -13.30 -6.90 0.85
C GLU A 55 -14.58 -6.08 0.67
N ASP A 56 -14.76 -5.46 -0.50
CA ASP A 56 -15.79 -4.44 -0.73
C ASP A 56 -16.98 -4.92 -1.59
N THR A 57 -16.97 -6.18 -2.01
CA THR A 57 -18.05 -6.76 -2.83
C THR A 57 -18.41 -8.19 -2.38
N PRO A 58 -19.53 -8.77 -2.83
CA PRO A 58 -19.91 -10.14 -2.49
C PRO A 58 -19.01 -11.24 -3.10
N LEU A 59 -18.11 -10.89 -4.03
CA LEU A 59 -17.24 -11.88 -4.68
C LEU A 59 -16.22 -12.46 -3.72
N THR A 60 -16.05 -13.79 -3.79
CA THR A 60 -15.10 -14.55 -3.00
C THR A 60 -13.85 -14.92 -3.80
N PHE A 61 -12.80 -15.40 -3.13
CA PHE A 61 -11.63 -15.99 -3.83
C PHE A 61 -11.99 -17.20 -4.67
N ALA A 62 -13.03 -17.98 -4.29
CA ALA A 62 -13.53 -19.08 -5.08
C ALA A 62 -14.13 -18.59 -6.40
N ASP A 63 -14.96 -17.54 -6.35
CA ASP A 63 -15.55 -16.94 -7.55
C ASP A 63 -14.48 -16.39 -8.50
N LEU A 64 -13.43 -15.76 -7.97
CA LEU A 64 -12.32 -15.26 -8.78
C LEU A 64 -11.58 -16.41 -9.47
N ARG A 65 -11.35 -17.52 -8.77
CA ARG A 65 -10.71 -18.72 -9.33
C ARG A 65 -11.55 -19.35 -10.44
N GLU A 66 -12.87 -19.50 -10.22
CA GLU A 66 -13.80 -20.04 -11.22
C GLU A 66 -13.86 -19.16 -12.48
N ARG A 67 -13.65 -17.87 -12.35
CA ARG A 67 -13.56 -16.92 -13.47
C ARG A 67 -12.22 -16.94 -14.21
N GLY A 68 -11.26 -17.75 -13.76
CA GLY A 68 -9.96 -17.92 -14.43
C GLY A 68 -8.83 -17.03 -13.91
N VAL A 69 -9.01 -16.39 -12.75
CA VAL A 69 -7.91 -15.67 -12.09
C VAL A 69 -6.86 -16.68 -11.62
N THR A 70 -5.59 -16.45 -11.97
CA THR A 70 -4.50 -17.40 -11.69
C THR A 70 -4.21 -17.57 -10.21
N PRO A 71 -3.69 -18.73 -9.78
CA PRO A 71 -3.30 -18.98 -8.40
C PRO A 71 -2.32 -17.94 -7.84
N GLU A 72 -1.37 -17.47 -8.64
CA GLU A 72 -0.40 -16.44 -8.26
C GLU A 72 -1.09 -15.13 -7.86
N VAL A 73 -2.06 -14.68 -8.65
CA VAL A 73 -2.86 -13.48 -8.36
C VAL A 73 -3.71 -13.68 -7.11
N ILE A 74 -4.37 -14.84 -6.98
CA ILE A 74 -5.19 -15.18 -5.81
C ILE A 74 -4.36 -15.17 -4.51
N GLU A 75 -3.16 -15.74 -4.51
CA GLU A 75 -2.30 -15.74 -3.31
C GLU A 75 -1.88 -14.32 -2.91
N ALA A 76 -1.55 -13.46 -3.88
CA ALA A 76 -1.26 -12.06 -3.59
C ALA A 76 -2.48 -11.33 -3.02
N LEU A 77 -3.68 -11.57 -3.55
CA LEU A 77 -4.93 -10.99 -3.05
C LEU A 77 -5.25 -11.44 -1.63
N LYS A 78 -5.05 -12.72 -1.29
CA LYS A 78 -5.22 -13.22 0.09
C LYS A 78 -4.32 -12.51 1.08
N LEU A 79 -3.07 -12.24 0.69
CA LEU A 79 -2.13 -11.50 1.53
C LEU A 79 -2.57 -10.04 1.71
N LEU A 80 -3.16 -9.43 0.69
CA LEU A 80 -3.65 -8.05 0.73
C LEU A 80 -4.93 -7.88 1.56
N THR A 81 -5.72 -8.93 1.72
CA THR A 81 -6.93 -8.91 2.56
C THR A 81 -6.53 -8.89 4.03
N HIS A 82 -6.82 -7.78 4.71
CA HIS A 82 -6.39 -7.57 6.09
C HIS A 82 -7.35 -8.23 7.08
N ASP A 83 -6.83 -9.09 7.96
CA ASP A 83 -7.54 -9.56 9.13
C ASP A 83 -7.43 -8.50 10.24
N GLU A 84 -8.55 -7.93 10.66
CA GLU A 84 -8.61 -6.87 11.68
C GLU A 84 -8.04 -7.30 13.05
N SER A 85 -7.93 -8.60 13.31
CA SER A 85 -7.28 -9.13 14.51
C SER A 85 -5.76 -8.94 14.52
N VAL A 86 -5.15 -8.72 13.35
CA VAL A 86 -3.70 -8.50 13.19
C VAL A 86 -3.39 -7.01 13.23
N PRO A 87 -2.45 -6.54 14.07
CA PRO A 87 -2.01 -5.15 14.08
C PRO A 87 -1.56 -4.69 12.69
N TYR A 88 -2.00 -3.50 12.27
CA TYR A 88 -1.86 -3.03 10.90
C TYR A 88 -0.41 -3.07 10.36
N LEU A 89 0.59 -2.65 11.16
CA LEU A 89 1.99 -2.68 10.70
C LEU A 89 2.57 -4.10 10.63
N GLU A 90 2.03 -5.05 11.41
CA GLU A 90 2.42 -6.46 11.29
C GLU A 90 1.85 -7.05 9.99
N TYR A 91 0.59 -6.77 9.70
CA TYR A 91 -0.01 -7.10 8.40
C TYR A 91 0.82 -6.53 7.25
N VAL A 92 1.18 -5.24 7.29
CA VAL A 92 1.99 -4.61 6.25
C VAL A 92 3.35 -5.30 6.09
N ARG A 93 4.02 -5.67 7.19
CA ARG A 93 5.30 -6.42 7.14
C ARG A 93 5.15 -7.78 6.47
N SER A 94 4.04 -8.46 6.69
CA SER A 94 3.78 -9.79 6.09
C SER A 94 3.70 -9.76 4.57
N LEU A 95 3.47 -8.60 3.96
CA LEU A 95 3.40 -8.43 2.51
C LEU A 95 4.78 -8.37 1.84
N LYS A 96 5.84 -8.06 2.58
CA LYS A 96 7.19 -7.82 2.02
C LYS A 96 7.74 -8.99 1.18
N PRO A 97 7.57 -10.27 1.57
CA PRO A 97 8.11 -11.40 0.81
C PRO A 97 7.42 -11.62 -0.55
N ASN A 98 6.17 -11.17 -0.71
CA ASN A 98 5.45 -11.34 -1.97
C ASN A 98 5.58 -10.07 -2.83
N PRO A 99 6.29 -10.14 -3.99
CA PRO A 99 6.54 -8.96 -4.80
C PRO A 99 5.28 -8.32 -5.38
N LEU A 100 4.25 -9.10 -5.70
CA LEU A 100 2.97 -8.59 -6.23
C LEU A 100 2.20 -7.84 -5.14
N ALA A 101 1.99 -8.47 -4.00
CA ALA A 101 1.29 -7.86 -2.87
C ALA A 101 2.00 -6.58 -2.38
N ARG A 102 3.34 -6.62 -2.29
CA ARG A 102 4.16 -5.47 -1.92
C ARG A 102 4.02 -4.30 -2.90
N ALA A 103 4.15 -4.56 -4.20
CA ALA A 103 4.06 -3.53 -5.24
C ALA A 103 2.69 -2.87 -5.27
N VAL A 104 1.62 -3.67 -5.21
CA VAL A 104 0.24 -3.18 -5.22
C VAL A 104 -0.06 -2.39 -3.94
N LYS A 105 0.36 -2.88 -2.76
CA LYS A 105 0.14 -2.16 -1.50
C LYS A 105 0.87 -0.82 -1.46
N LEU A 106 2.08 -0.73 -1.99
CA LEU A 106 2.80 0.54 -2.13
C LEU A 106 2.03 1.54 -3.01
N ALA A 107 1.53 1.10 -4.17
CA ALA A 107 0.75 1.94 -5.07
C ALA A 107 -0.58 2.39 -4.44
N ASP A 108 -1.29 1.48 -3.77
CA ASP A 108 -2.51 1.76 -3.02
C ASP A 108 -2.30 2.80 -1.92
N LEU A 109 -1.28 2.60 -1.07
CA LEU A 109 -0.95 3.53 0.01
C LEU A 109 -0.59 4.93 -0.50
N ARG A 110 0.20 5.03 -1.57
CA ARG A 110 0.56 6.30 -2.18
C ARG A 110 -0.66 7.03 -2.71
N HIS A 111 -1.56 6.33 -3.42
CA HIS A 111 -2.79 6.92 -3.91
C HIS A 111 -3.71 7.39 -2.78
N ASN A 112 -3.86 6.59 -1.73
CA ASN A 112 -4.69 6.92 -0.56
C ASN A 112 -4.07 7.98 0.36
N SER A 113 -2.77 8.23 0.27
CA SER A 113 -2.07 9.30 1.01
C SER A 113 -2.17 10.66 0.32
N ASP A 114 -2.60 10.71 -0.93
CA ASP A 114 -2.80 11.96 -1.67
C ASP A 114 -4.05 12.69 -1.18
N LEU A 115 -3.86 13.59 -0.22
CA LEU A 115 -4.93 14.40 0.36
C LEU A 115 -5.46 15.48 -0.59
N SER A 116 -4.74 15.80 -1.68
CA SER A 116 -5.16 16.82 -2.66
C SER A 116 -6.45 16.42 -3.41
N ARG A 117 -6.78 15.13 -3.42
CA ARG A 117 -8.00 14.59 -4.02
C ARG A 117 -9.28 14.85 -3.19
N LEU A 118 -9.13 15.23 -1.92
CA LEU A 118 -10.25 15.45 -1.02
C LEU A 118 -10.73 16.90 -1.11
N PRO A 119 -12.04 17.14 -1.19
CA PRO A 119 -12.59 18.50 -1.22
C PRO A 119 -12.36 19.24 0.12
N ARG A 120 -12.20 18.48 1.20
CA ARG A 120 -11.89 18.99 2.54
C ARG A 120 -11.02 17.96 3.27
N ILE A 121 -9.95 18.42 3.90
CA ILE A 121 -9.05 17.60 4.72
C ILE A 121 -9.48 17.71 6.18
N THR A 122 -9.70 16.58 6.83
CA THR A 122 -10.00 16.47 8.25
C THR A 122 -8.79 15.97 9.04
N GLU A 123 -8.80 16.14 10.38
CA GLU A 123 -7.77 15.52 11.23
C GLU A 123 -7.70 13.99 11.09
N LYS A 124 -8.84 13.34 10.83
CA LYS A 124 -8.87 11.89 10.57
C LYS A 124 -8.11 11.54 9.29
N ASP A 125 -8.22 12.37 8.26
CA ASP A 125 -7.49 12.17 6.99
C ASP A 125 -5.97 12.37 7.19
N GLN A 126 -5.57 13.36 7.97
CA GLN A 126 -4.17 13.59 8.33
C GLN A 126 -3.58 12.40 9.10
N ARG A 127 -4.25 11.93 10.17
CA ARG A 127 -3.82 10.74 10.93
C ARG A 127 -3.72 9.48 10.07
N ARG A 128 -4.63 9.33 9.10
CA ARG A 128 -4.59 8.22 8.16
C ARG A 128 -3.38 8.33 7.22
N ALA A 129 -3.08 9.51 6.71
CA ALA A 129 -1.90 9.74 5.86
C ALA A 129 -0.60 9.46 6.62
N GLU A 130 -0.48 9.85 7.89
CA GLU A 130 0.67 9.51 8.75
C GLU A 130 0.81 7.99 8.94
N LYS A 131 -0.30 7.29 9.20
CA LYS A 131 -0.31 5.81 9.28
C LYS A 131 0.19 5.18 7.98
N TYR A 132 -0.23 5.70 6.84
CA TYR A 132 0.18 5.19 5.53
C TYR A 132 1.63 5.51 5.21
N ALA A 133 2.15 6.67 5.61
CA ALA A 133 3.57 6.99 5.48
C ALA A 133 4.47 5.98 6.22
N LYS A 134 4.08 5.58 7.44
CA LYS A 134 4.77 4.53 8.21
C LYS A 134 4.72 3.17 7.50
N ALA A 135 3.57 2.82 6.92
CA ALA A 135 3.41 1.57 6.17
C ALA A 135 4.27 1.55 4.89
N ILE A 136 4.36 2.66 4.17
CA ILE A 136 5.23 2.81 2.99
C ILE A 136 6.69 2.57 3.39
N ALA A 137 7.18 3.22 4.44
CA ALA A 137 8.54 3.04 4.93
C ALA A 137 8.86 1.57 5.26
N VAL A 138 7.93 0.86 5.90
CA VAL A 138 8.06 -0.59 6.17
C VAL A 138 8.20 -1.39 4.88
N LEU A 139 7.37 -1.13 3.87
CA LEU A 139 7.40 -1.87 2.60
C LEU A 139 8.63 -1.56 1.76
N GLU A 140 9.15 -0.33 1.81
CA GLU A 140 10.36 0.07 1.07
C GLU A 140 11.65 -0.49 1.66
N GLY A 141 11.57 -1.14 2.82
CA GLY A 141 12.72 -1.76 3.49
C GLY A 141 13.45 -0.82 4.44
N GLU A 142 12.96 0.40 4.59
CA GLU A 142 13.34 1.28 5.67
C GLU A 142 12.76 0.70 6.96
N GLY A 143 13.61 0.09 7.77
CA GLY A 143 13.20 -0.42 9.08
C GLY A 143 12.68 0.70 9.98
N PRO A 144 12.17 0.37 11.18
CA PRO A 144 11.75 1.39 12.14
C PRO A 144 12.82 2.42 12.48
N GLU A 145 14.06 2.15 12.09
CA GLU A 145 15.22 3.02 12.29
C GLU A 145 15.52 3.97 11.11
N GLY A 146 14.81 3.82 9.99
CA GLY A 146 15.06 4.56 8.74
C GLY A 146 14.03 5.62 8.36
N TRP A 147 12.98 5.80 9.17
CA TRP A 147 11.96 6.79 8.85
C TRP A 147 12.49 8.21 9.12
N ILE A 148 12.46 9.05 8.08
CA ILE A 148 12.85 10.45 8.17
C ILE A 148 11.57 11.29 8.24
N ASP A 149 11.39 12.11 9.27
CA ASP A 149 10.28 13.05 9.35
C ASP A 149 10.43 14.19 8.34
N GLY A 150 9.39 14.99 8.17
CA GLY A 150 9.40 16.15 7.24
C GLY A 150 10.49 17.20 7.52
N ARG A 151 11.29 17.02 8.57
CA ARG A 151 12.45 17.85 8.96
C ARG A 151 13.78 17.16 8.72
N GLY A 152 13.78 15.94 8.13
CA GLY A 152 14.98 15.17 7.85
C GLY A 152 15.56 14.40 9.04
N LEU A 153 14.81 14.24 10.13
CA LEU A 153 15.26 13.51 11.32
C LEU A 153 14.77 12.05 11.28
N LYS A 154 15.65 11.09 11.62
CA LYS A 154 15.30 9.68 11.79
C LYS A 154 14.37 9.51 13.00
N VAL A 155 13.17 9.01 12.78
CA VAL A 155 12.18 8.77 13.84
C VAL A 155 11.97 7.27 14.02
N ARG A 156 12.02 6.79 15.25
CA ARG A 156 11.67 5.41 15.61
C ARG A 156 10.15 5.25 15.67
N ILE A 157 9.66 4.04 15.45
CA ILE A 157 8.21 3.73 15.49
C ILE A 157 7.56 4.05 16.86
N ASP A 158 8.36 4.09 17.93
CA ASP A 158 7.93 4.47 19.28
C ASP A 158 7.82 6.00 19.50
N GLY A 159 8.02 6.80 18.46
CA GLY A 159 7.91 8.26 18.50
C GLY A 159 9.14 8.97 19.11
N ARG A 160 10.23 8.23 19.41
CA ARG A 160 11.46 8.83 19.91
C ARG A 160 12.36 9.25 18.76
N VAL A 161 12.83 10.48 18.80
CA VAL A 161 13.81 11.02 17.85
C VAL A 161 15.20 10.51 18.25
N SER A 162 15.89 9.77 17.38
CA SER A 162 17.31 9.48 17.57
C SER A 162 18.12 10.60 16.97
N ASP A 163 18.68 11.45 17.80
CA ASP A 163 19.66 12.46 17.41
C ASP A 163 20.97 11.74 17.06
N THR A 164 21.24 11.54 15.77
CA THR A 164 22.55 11.12 15.27
C THR A 164 23.23 12.29 14.61
N SER A 165 23.45 13.37 15.36
CA SER A 165 24.45 14.36 14.98
C SER A 165 25.83 13.71 15.15
N PRO A 166 26.71 13.69 14.13
CA PRO A 166 28.08 13.30 14.32
C PRO A 166 28.76 14.37 15.15
N HIS A 167 28.99 14.08 16.43
CA HIS A 167 29.89 14.87 17.24
C HIS A 167 31.28 14.80 16.60
N ASN A 168 31.71 15.92 16.04
CA ASN A 168 33.06 16.23 15.68
C ASN A 168 33.95 16.12 16.94
N ALA A 169 34.53 14.96 17.12
CA ALA A 169 35.61 14.80 18.12
C ALA A 169 36.86 15.46 17.52
N ILE A 170 37.01 16.73 17.74
CA ILE A 170 38.32 17.41 17.57
C ILE A 170 39.18 16.96 18.72
N SER A 171 40.05 15.99 18.45
CA SER A 171 41.16 15.62 19.33
C SER A 171 42.19 16.75 19.28
N ILE A 172 42.24 17.53 20.35
CA ILE A 172 43.36 18.47 20.57
C ILE A 172 44.53 17.66 21.04
N GLY A 173 45.49 17.45 20.14
CA GLY A 173 46.78 16.86 20.50
C GLY A 173 47.54 17.77 21.48
N GLN A 174 47.93 17.22 22.61
CA GLN A 174 48.88 17.84 23.48
C GLN A 174 50.26 17.75 22.87
N PHE A 175 50.85 18.91 22.60
CA PHE A 175 52.29 19.05 22.47
C PHE A 175 52.95 19.02 23.85
N ARG A 176 53.88 18.08 24.05
CA ARG A 176 55.17 18.24 24.66
C ARG A 176 56.13 17.20 24.13
#